data_7938aab549224677c2d7e3cfba8fb5e4
#
_entry.id   7938aab549224677c2d7e3cfba8fb5e4
#
_cell.length_a   1.000
_cell.length_b   1.000
_cell.length_c   1.000
_cell.angle_alpha   90.00
_cell.angle_beta   90.00
_cell.angle_gamma   90.00
#
_symmetry.space_group_name_H-M   'P 1'
#
loop_
_entity.id
_entity.type
_entity.pdbx_description
1 polymer ?
#
loop_
_entity_poly.entity_id
_entity_poly.type
_entity_poly.pdbx_seq_one_letter_code
_entity_poly.pdbx_strand_id
1 'polypeptide(L)'
;NYLYSERHHIELKERLKCVLHRTLRKDVSEYIKYTNREAMTVAFNPTPAEEELYREVSAYIQDVSKIAVTTRYRTLIVLMIRKLMSSSTAAVKGTLEKLMERLCRIEKLGGNTGDLIVFDEDLLEEYQDSLSDFDDRCRNAYAKNYPTDADLKAEKEFLQSLIDKAGKIEVDGKTEKLVGAINRGFEKIREKGGLRKVIIFTESNRTLNYLFDYLSAHGFKDKIITFNGQNNSPLCNRIYNDFVENHSAELTGSRANDMKKALVAAFREEAEIMIATEAAAEGLNLQFCSLLVNYDLPWNPQRIEQRIGRIHRYKQKCDVVIINFINKQNLADVRLYDILQY
;
A
#
# COMPACT_ATOMS: atom_id res chain seq x y z
N ASN A 1 -29.68 -12.69 -9.88
CA ASN A 1 -28.66 -12.94 -8.87
C ASN A 1 -27.88 -14.23 -9.13
N TYR A 2 -27.05 -14.24 -10.20
CA TYR A 2 -26.25 -15.39 -10.61
C TYR A 2 -25.06 -15.70 -9.68
N LEU A 3 -24.75 -14.81 -8.74
CA LEU A 3 -23.54 -14.90 -7.89
C LEU A 3 -23.69 -15.71 -6.59
N TYR A 4 -24.90 -16.12 -6.24
CA TYR A 4 -25.17 -16.69 -4.90
C TYR A 4 -25.68 -18.15 -4.89
N SER A 5 -25.64 -18.88 -6.01
CA SER A 5 -26.05 -20.28 -6.06
C SER A 5 -25.11 -21.11 -6.93
N GLU A 6 -24.71 -22.30 -6.45
CA GLU A 6 -23.83 -23.22 -7.20
C GLU A 6 -24.39 -23.61 -8.57
N ARG A 7 -25.72 -23.76 -8.70
CA ARG A 7 -26.38 -24.02 -9.98
C ARG A 7 -26.16 -22.90 -10.99
N HIS A 8 -26.22 -21.67 -10.55
CA HIS A 8 -26.00 -20.51 -11.42
C HIS A 8 -24.52 -20.36 -11.84
N HIS A 9 -23.58 -20.79 -11.00
CA HIS A 9 -22.16 -20.81 -11.37
C HIS A 9 -21.88 -21.82 -12.50
N ILE A 10 -22.51 -22.99 -12.48
CA ILE A 10 -22.36 -23.99 -13.54
C ILE A 10 -22.95 -23.45 -14.85
N GLU A 11 -24.16 -22.89 -14.81
CA GLU A 11 -24.81 -22.32 -15.99
C GLU A 11 -24.01 -21.15 -16.58
N LEU A 12 -23.50 -20.26 -15.72
CA LEU A 12 -22.64 -19.14 -16.14
C LEU A 12 -21.35 -19.64 -16.79
N LYS A 13 -20.72 -20.67 -16.23
CA LYS A 13 -19.52 -21.30 -16.77
C LYS A 13 -19.77 -21.89 -18.16
N GLU A 14 -20.90 -22.57 -18.37
CA GLU A 14 -21.28 -23.11 -19.66
C GLU A 14 -21.53 -22.02 -20.72
N ARG A 15 -22.21 -20.93 -20.33
CA ARG A 15 -22.44 -19.79 -21.24
C ARG A 15 -21.14 -19.07 -21.60
N LEU A 16 -20.19 -18.98 -20.65
CA LEU A 16 -18.90 -18.33 -20.88
C LEU A 16 -17.95 -19.16 -21.75
N LYS A 17 -18.07 -20.48 -21.81
CA LYS A 17 -17.18 -21.34 -22.62
C LYS A 17 -17.10 -20.93 -24.09
N CYS A 18 -18.18 -20.38 -24.64
CA CYS A 18 -18.23 -19.99 -26.06
C CYS A 18 -17.55 -18.65 -26.35
N VAL A 19 -17.38 -17.80 -25.33
CA VAL A 19 -16.89 -16.41 -25.49
C VAL A 19 -15.60 -16.13 -24.69
N LEU A 20 -15.26 -17.01 -23.75
CA LEU A 20 -14.09 -16.87 -22.91
C LEU A 20 -13.10 -18.00 -23.15
N HIS A 21 -11.96 -17.67 -23.72
CA HIS A 21 -10.83 -18.60 -23.85
C HIS A 21 -9.73 -18.19 -22.87
N ARG A 22 -9.44 -19.05 -21.89
CA ARG A 22 -8.35 -18.82 -20.91
C ARG A 22 -7.20 -19.77 -21.19
N THR A 23 -6.06 -19.22 -21.58
CA THR A 23 -4.81 -19.96 -21.72
C THR A 23 -3.93 -19.75 -20.49
N LEU A 24 -3.54 -20.82 -19.83
CA LEU A 24 -2.62 -20.75 -18.70
C LEU A 24 -1.18 -20.74 -19.21
N ARG A 25 -0.26 -20.10 -18.47
CA ARG A 25 1.17 -20.08 -18.82
C ARG A 25 1.78 -21.48 -18.98
N LYS A 26 1.33 -22.44 -18.17
CA LYS A 26 1.75 -23.84 -18.27
C LYS A 26 1.35 -24.49 -19.59
N ASP A 27 0.22 -24.08 -20.18
CA ASP A 27 -0.30 -24.68 -21.42
C ASP A 27 0.47 -24.22 -22.65
N VAL A 28 1.25 -23.13 -22.52
CA VAL A 28 2.08 -22.57 -23.60
C VAL A 28 3.57 -22.66 -23.33
N SER A 29 3.97 -23.36 -22.29
CA SER A 29 5.37 -23.49 -21.86
C SER A 29 6.27 -24.13 -22.92
N GLU A 30 5.72 -24.94 -23.82
CA GLU A 30 6.45 -25.54 -24.95
C GLU A 30 6.78 -24.50 -26.04
N TYR A 31 5.94 -23.47 -26.19
CA TYR A 31 6.08 -22.43 -27.22
C TYR A 31 6.72 -21.16 -26.68
N ILE A 32 6.49 -20.85 -25.39
CA ILE A 32 6.93 -19.62 -24.77
C ILE A 32 7.68 -19.95 -23.48
N LYS A 33 8.98 -19.66 -23.46
CA LYS A 33 9.79 -19.79 -22.26
C LYS A 33 9.60 -18.54 -21.40
N TYR A 34 9.07 -18.74 -20.20
CA TYR A 34 9.07 -17.71 -19.15
C TYR A 34 10.29 -17.88 -18.25
N THR A 35 10.81 -16.78 -17.74
CA THR A 35 11.84 -16.79 -16.70
C THR A 35 11.26 -17.31 -15.38
N ASN A 36 12.14 -17.75 -14.47
CA ASN A 36 11.74 -18.27 -13.19
C ASN A 36 11.41 -17.13 -12.20
N ARG A 37 10.68 -17.50 -11.15
CA ARG A 37 10.40 -16.65 -9.99
C ARG A 37 11.10 -17.21 -8.77
N GLU A 38 11.85 -16.39 -8.07
CA GLU A 38 12.47 -16.73 -6.80
C GLU A 38 11.87 -15.87 -5.70
N ALA A 39 11.19 -16.49 -4.77
CA ALA A 39 10.61 -15.80 -3.62
C ALA A 39 11.60 -15.81 -2.45
N MET A 40 11.78 -14.65 -1.81
CA MET A 40 12.55 -14.47 -0.59
C MET A 40 11.66 -13.90 0.49
N THR A 41 11.71 -14.46 1.67
CA THR A 41 10.98 -13.97 2.83
C THR A 41 11.89 -13.25 3.78
N VAL A 42 11.52 -12.02 4.15
CA VAL A 42 12.15 -11.24 5.21
C VAL A 42 11.21 -11.20 6.40
N ALA A 43 11.47 -12.05 7.37
CA ALA A 43 10.72 -12.05 8.61
C ALA A 43 11.22 -10.92 9.52
N PHE A 44 10.30 -10.19 10.11
CA PHE A 44 10.59 -9.16 11.11
C PHE A 44 9.69 -9.34 12.34
N ASN A 45 10.10 -8.77 13.44
CA ASN A 45 9.29 -8.63 14.64
C ASN A 45 9.21 -7.15 14.98
N PRO A 46 8.04 -6.66 15.39
CA PRO A 46 7.93 -5.32 15.96
C PRO A 46 8.84 -5.16 17.17
N THR A 47 9.32 -3.96 17.40
CA THR A 47 10.03 -3.62 18.64
C THR A 47 9.04 -3.59 19.81
N PRO A 48 9.49 -3.72 21.07
CA PRO A 48 8.59 -3.62 22.23
C PRO A 48 7.80 -2.30 22.28
N ALA A 49 8.40 -1.19 21.82
CA ALA A 49 7.74 0.09 21.72
C ALA A 49 6.62 0.11 20.68
N GLU A 50 6.84 -0.55 19.51
CA GLU A 50 5.80 -0.74 18.48
C GLU A 50 4.67 -1.61 19.01
N GLU A 51 4.97 -2.72 19.68
CA GLU A 51 3.96 -3.63 20.23
C GLU A 51 3.08 -2.91 21.27
N GLU A 52 3.68 -2.12 22.15
CA GLU A 52 2.93 -1.30 23.12
C GLU A 52 2.02 -0.30 22.42
N LEU A 53 2.56 0.46 21.46
CA LEU A 53 1.80 1.43 20.69
C LEU A 53 0.62 0.75 19.96
N TYR A 54 0.87 -0.36 19.29
CA TYR A 54 -0.15 -1.08 18.52
C TYR A 54 -1.25 -1.65 19.41
N ARG A 55 -0.92 -2.12 20.61
CA ARG A 55 -1.89 -2.57 21.60
C ARG A 55 -2.79 -1.42 22.05
N GLU A 56 -2.20 -0.28 22.39
CA GLU A 56 -2.96 0.89 22.85
C GLU A 56 -3.83 1.50 21.74
N VAL A 57 -3.29 1.63 20.52
CA VAL A 57 -4.07 2.06 19.35
C VAL A 57 -5.21 1.10 19.07
N SER A 58 -4.97 -0.22 19.15
CA SER A 58 -6.02 -1.24 18.95
C SER A 58 -7.14 -1.13 19.99
N ALA A 59 -6.79 -0.91 21.25
CA ALA A 59 -7.76 -0.70 22.32
C ALA A 59 -8.59 0.57 22.08
N TYR A 60 -7.93 1.67 21.70
CA TYR A 60 -8.56 2.93 21.40
C TYR A 60 -9.58 2.85 20.26
N ILE A 61 -9.21 2.25 19.13
CA ILE A 61 -10.12 2.16 17.96
C ILE A 61 -11.28 1.19 18.17
N GLN A 62 -11.14 0.22 19.08
CA GLN A 62 -12.19 -0.73 19.44
C GLN A 62 -13.21 -0.13 20.42
N ASP A 63 -12.81 0.86 21.20
CA ASP A 63 -13.68 1.51 22.18
C ASP A 63 -14.77 2.33 21.48
N VAL A 64 -16.02 1.86 21.58
CA VAL A 64 -17.19 2.47 20.94
C VAL A 64 -17.55 3.85 21.51
N SER A 65 -17.03 4.21 22.67
CA SER A 65 -17.25 5.51 23.30
C SER A 65 -16.43 6.63 22.67
N LYS A 66 -15.39 6.29 21.89
CA LYS A 66 -14.47 7.28 21.31
C LYS A 66 -15.12 8.12 20.21
N ILE A 67 -14.93 9.42 20.33
CA ILE A 67 -15.58 10.47 19.52
C ILE A 67 -14.91 10.62 18.16
N ALA A 68 -13.57 10.50 18.12
CA ALA A 68 -12.79 10.66 16.90
C ALA A 68 -13.09 9.57 15.84
N VAL A 69 -13.60 8.42 16.26
CA VAL A 69 -13.92 7.30 15.36
C VAL A 69 -15.43 7.25 15.13
N THR A 70 -15.89 7.61 13.93
CA THR A 70 -17.36 7.65 13.66
C THR A 70 -17.99 6.28 13.77
N THR A 71 -19.21 6.22 14.29
CA THR A 71 -19.98 4.96 14.41
C THR A 71 -20.36 4.41 13.03
N ARG A 72 -20.66 5.26 12.06
CA ARG A 72 -21.15 4.87 10.72
C ARG A 72 -20.15 4.01 9.93
N TYR A 73 -18.87 4.33 9.99
CA TYR A 73 -17.82 3.63 9.24
C TYR A 73 -16.78 2.94 10.16
N ARG A 74 -17.14 2.73 11.42
CA ARG A 74 -16.20 2.27 12.44
C ARG A 74 -15.47 0.98 12.05
N THR A 75 -16.21 -0.03 11.56
CA THR A 75 -15.60 -1.31 11.16
C THR A 75 -14.55 -1.12 10.09
N LEU A 76 -14.84 -0.29 9.09
CA LEU A 76 -13.90 0.02 8.02
C LEU A 76 -12.68 0.77 8.55
N ILE A 77 -12.90 1.79 9.39
CA ILE A 77 -11.81 2.56 10.02
C ILE A 77 -10.88 1.66 10.82
N VAL A 78 -11.45 0.77 11.62
CA VAL A 78 -10.70 -0.21 12.42
C VAL A 78 -9.85 -1.11 11.52
N LEU A 79 -10.42 -1.59 10.40
CA LEU A 79 -9.67 -2.41 9.44
C LEU A 79 -8.54 -1.62 8.78
N MET A 80 -8.80 -0.38 8.36
CA MET A 80 -7.80 0.50 7.76
C MET A 80 -6.66 0.81 8.72
N ILE A 81 -6.96 1.20 9.96
CA ILE A 81 -5.92 1.48 10.96
C ILE A 81 -5.09 0.23 11.27
N ARG A 82 -5.73 -0.94 11.38
CA ARG A 82 -4.98 -2.21 11.56
C ARG A 82 -4.04 -2.49 10.40
N LYS A 83 -4.44 -2.17 9.20
CA LYS A 83 -3.61 -2.32 8.01
C LYS A 83 -2.42 -1.35 8.03
N LEU A 84 -2.65 -0.10 8.40
CA LEU A 84 -1.59 0.90 8.58
C LEU A 84 -0.61 0.52 9.69
N MET A 85 -1.09 -0.10 10.78
CA MET A 85 -0.24 -0.64 11.85
C MET A 85 0.71 -1.74 11.35
N SER A 86 0.33 -2.49 10.33
CA SER A 86 1.20 -3.48 9.68
C SER A 86 2.13 -2.87 8.62
N SER A 87 1.87 -1.63 8.21
CA SER A 87 2.67 -0.92 7.21
C SER A 87 3.86 -0.21 7.86
N SER A 88 3.63 0.88 8.58
CA SER A 88 4.71 1.62 9.28
C SER A 88 4.18 2.42 10.46
N THR A 89 5.04 2.69 11.44
CA THR A 89 4.73 3.56 12.57
C THR A 89 4.44 5.00 12.11
N ALA A 90 5.10 5.47 11.06
CA ALA A 90 4.83 6.78 10.45
C ALA A 90 3.40 6.89 9.89
N ALA A 91 2.88 5.82 9.27
CA ALA A 91 1.50 5.79 8.79
C ALA A 91 0.48 5.82 9.95
N VAL A 92 0.77 5.10 11.04
CA VAL A 92 -0.04 5.13 12.27
C VAL A 92 -0.08 6.53 12.86
N LYS A 93 1.10 7.15 13.07
CA LYS A 93 1.22 8.51 13.61
C LYS A 93 0.37 9.50 12.81
N GLY A 94 0.55 9.53 11.49
CA GLY A 94 -0.21 10.46 10.66
C GLY A 94 -1.74 10.21 10.69
N THR A 95 -2.18 8.98 10.94
CA THR A 95 -3.61 8.70 11.12
C THR A 95 -4.12 9.19 12.48
N LEU A 96 -3.35 9.03 13.55
CA LEU A 96 -3.68 9.58 14.86
C LEU A 96 -3.74 11.12 14.83
N GLU A 97 -2.83 11.77 14.10
CA GLU A 97 -2.87 13.21 13.86
C GLU A 97 -4.16 13.66 13.16
N LYS A 98 -4.64 12.90 12.17
CA LYS A 98 -5.93 13.17 11.51
C LYS A 98 -7.13 12.99 12.44
N LEU A 99 -7.10 11.98 13.30
CA LEU A 99 -8.13 11.81 14.34
C LEU A 99 -8.12 12.99 15.33
N MET A 100 -6.94 13.50 15.69
CA MET A 100 -6.79 14.70 16.54
C MET A 100 -7.36 15.95 15.85
N GLU A 101 -7.03 16.18 14.56
CA GLU A 101 -7.60 17.29 13.79
C GLU A 101 -9.13 17.24 13.77
N ARG A 102 -9.68 16.04 13.67
CA ARG A 102 -11.14 15.85 13.72
C ARG A 102 -11.73 16.28 15.07
N LEU A 103 -11.14 15.84 16.19
CA LEU A 103 -11.60 16.28 17.53
C LEU A 103 -11.54 17.80 17.69
N CYS A 104 -10.48 18.43 17.17
CA CYS A 104 -10.36 19.90 17.18
C CYS A 104 -11.43 20.60 16.34
N ARG A 105 -11.87 19.98 15.24
CA ARG A 105 -13.01 20.52 14.44
C ARG A 105 -14.34 20.35 15.16
N ILE A 106 -14.58 19.20 15.79
CA ILE A 106 -15.78 18.92 16.58
C ILE A 106 -15.94 19.97 17.70
N GLU A 107 -14.86 20.25 18.42
CA GLU A 107 -14.85 21.26 19.46
C GLU A 107 -15.21 22.66 18.93
N LYS A 108 -14.60 23.08 17.80
CA LYS A 108 -14.87 24.39 17.19
C LYS A 108 -16.30 24.55 16.70
N LEU A 109 -16.95 23.47 16.28
CA LEU A 109 -18.32 23.47 15.74
C LEU A 109 -19.41 23.27 16.83
N GLY A 110 -19.02 23.27 18.12
CA GLY A 110 -19.95 23.13 19.24
C GLY A 110 -20.72 21.82 19.25
N GLY A 111 -20.07 20.72 18.85
CA GLY A 111 -20.66 19.38 18.87
C GLY A 111 -21.60 19.05 17.71
N ASN A 112 -21.93 20.01 16.84
CA ASN A 112 -22.80 19.77 15.70
C ASN A 112 -22.00 19.17 14.51
N THR A 113 -21.72 17.89 14.60
CA THR A 113 -21.00 17.16 13.56
C THR A 113 -21.98 16.48 12.65
N GLY A 114 -22.39 17.17 11.61
CA GLY A 114 -22.78 16.48 10.40
C GLY A 114 -21.62 15.56 9.97
N ASP A 115 -21.91 14.51 9.23
CA ASP A 115 -20.96 13.46 8.76
C ASP A 115 -19.67 14.02 8.12
N LEU A 116 -18.87 14.77 8.87
CA LEU A 116 -17.53 15.21 8.47
C LEU A 116 -16.60 13.99 8.52
N ILE A 117 -16.62 13.24 7.45
CA ILE A 117 -15.63 12.19 7.20
C ILE A 117 -14.31 12.90 6.88
N VAL A 118 -13.47 13.11 7.90
CA VAL A 118 -12.09 13.54 7.70
C VAL A 118 -11.23 12.29 7.60
N PHE A 119 -11.37 11.62 6.48
CA PHE A 119 -10.39 10.61 6.07
C PHE A 119 -9.39 11.22 5.11
N ASP A 120 -8.23 10.64 5.12
CA ASP A 120 -7.22 10.84 4.10
C ASP A 120 -7.85 10.46 2.75
N GLU A 121 -7.92 11.40 1.81
CA GLU A 121 -8.46 11.14 0.47
C GLU A 121 -7.72 9.98 -0.18
N ASP A 122 -6.42 9.86 0.08
CA ASP A 122 -5.57 8.74 -0.38
C ASP A 122 -6.04 7.39 0.15
N LEU A 123 -6.49 7.32 1.41
CA LEU A 123 -7.03 6.09 1.99
C LEU A 123 -8.44 5.77 1.46
N LEU A 124 -9.24 6.78 1.16
CA LEU A 124 -10.56 6.58 0.59
C LEU A 124 -10.48 6.07 -0.85
N GLU A 125 -9.57 6.59 -1.67
CA GLU A 125 -9.37 6.10 -3.04
C GLU A 125 -8.94 4.64 -3.05
N GLU A 126 -8.06 4.24 -2.13
CA GLU A 126 -7.56 2.87 -2.03
C GLU A 126 -8.64 1.86 -1.60
N TYR A 127 -9.65 2.31 -0.84
CA TYR A 127 -10.71 1.46 -0.29
C TYR A 127 -12.09 1.69 -0.92
N GLN A 128 -12.22 2.50 -1.97
CA GLN A 128 -13.49 2.76 -2.65
C GLN A 128 -14.20 1.47 -3.10
N ASP A 129 -13.47 0.49 -3.58
CA ASP A 129 -14.03 -0.82 -3.97
C ASP A 129 -14.59 -1.60 -2.78
N SER A 130 -14.03 -1.39 -1.58
CA SER A 130 -14.51 -2.01 -0.33
C SER A 130 -15.66 -1.24 0.29
N LEU A 131 -15.82 0.04 -0.02
CA LEU A 131 -16.90 0.90 0.48
C LEU A 131 -18.26 0.55 -0.15
N SER A 132 -18.28 0.13 -1.41
CA SER A 132 -19.52 -0.22 -2.11
C SER A 132 -20.26 -1.41 -1.48
N ASP A 133 -19.52 -2.35 -0.88
CA ASP A 133 -20.08 -3.54 -0.24
C ASP A 133 -20.58 -3.29 1.20
N PHE A 134 -20.20 -2.16 1.81
CA PHE A 134 -20.48 -1.85 3.22
C PHE A 134 -21.67 -0.89 3.45
N ASP A 135 -22.18 -0.22 2.42
CA ASP A 135 -23.11 0.92 2.57
C ASP A 135 -24.50 0.58 3.14
N ASP A 136 -24.97 -0.67 3.01
CA ASP A 136 -26.36 -1.01 3.37
C ASP A 136 -26.58 -1.52 4.80
N ARG A 137 -25.54 -1.91 5.54
CA ARG A 137 -25.70 -2.55 6.86
C ARG A 137 -25.54 -1.63 8.08
N CYS A 138 -25.01 -0.42 7.91
CA CYS A 138 -24.60 0.44 9.02
C CYS A 138 -25.52 1.65 9.28
N ARG A 139 -26.74 1.70 8.69
CA ARG A 139 -27.63 2.88 8.76
C ARG A 139 -28.27 3.17 10.12
N ASN A 140 -28.16 2.30 11.12
CA ASN A 140 -29.06 2.36 12.29
C ASN A 140 -28.40 2.53 13.67
N ALA A 141 -27.20 3.08 13.79
CA ALA A 141 -26.59 3.31 15.11
C ALA A 141 -26.29 4.80 15.35
N TYR A 142 -27.31 5.58 15.65
CA TYR A 142 -27.15 6.94 16.17
C TYR A 142 -27.25 6.92 17.70
N ALA A 143 -26.12 7.05 18.39
CA ALA A 143 -26.12 7.48 19.78
C ALA A 143 -26.30 9.00 19.81
N LYS A 144 -27.43 9.47 20.34
CA LYS A 144 -27.83 10.91 20.45
C LYS A 144 -27.13 11.67 21.58
N ASN A 145 -26.07 11.19 22.15
CA ASN A 145 -25.38 11.91 23.22
C ASN A 145 -24.27 12.76 22.62
N TYR A 146 -24.44 14.07 22.67
CA TYR A 146 -23.37 15.02 22.36
C TYR A 146 -22.24 14.82 23.36
N PRO A 147 -20.98 14.75 22.90
CA PRO A 147 -19.84 14.63 23.80
C PRO A 147 -19.73 15.87 24.69
N THR A 148 -19.34 15.68 25.93
CA THR A 148 -19.06 16.80 26.83
C THR A 148 -17.66 17.37 26.52
N ASP A 149 -17.41 18.63 26.89
CA ASP A 149 -16.09 19.25 26.76
C ASP A 149 -15.01 18.47 27.53
N ALA A 150 -15.39 17.84 28.63
CA ALA A 150 -14.51 16.99 29.42
C ALA A 150 -14.12 15.72 28.66
N ASP A 151 -15.06 15.07 27.97
CA ASP A 151 -14.82 13.87 27.15
C ASP A 151 -13.89 14.19 25.98
N LEU A 152 -14.14 15.30 25.29
CA LEU A 152 -13.31 15.80 24.20
C LEU A 152 -11.87 16.07 24.65
N LYS A 153 -11.71 16.72 25.81
CA LYS A 153 -10.39 17.04 26.36
C LYS A 153 -9.63 15.77 26.73
N ALA A 154 -10.28 14.84 27.44
CA ALA A 154 -9.67 13.57 27.85
C ALA A 154 -9.24 12.74 26.63
N GLU A 155 -10.06 12.68 25.58
CA GLU A 155 -9.73 11.94 24.37
C GLU A 155 -8.57 12.58 23.59
N LYS A 156 -8.51 13.92 23.52
CA LYS A 156 -7.38 14.64 22.92
C LYS A 156 -6.06 14.38 23.67
N GLU A 157 -6.08 14.45 25.01
CA GLU A 157 -4.89 14.15 25.83
C GLU A 157 -4.40 12.73 25.58
N PHE A 158 -5.31 11.77 25.51
CA PHE A 158 -4.98 10.39 25.19
C PHE A 158 -4.39 10.23 23.78
N LEU A 159 -5.03 10.79 22.76
CA LEU A 159 -4.51 10.77 21.38
C LEU A 159 -3.14 11.43 21.28
N GLN A 160 -2.92 12.56 21.96
CA GLN A 160 -1.63 13.21 22.00
C GLN A 160 -0.55 12.29 22.59
N SER A 161 -0.87 11.57 23.64
CA SER A 161 0.07 10.59 24.21
C SER A 161 0.46 9.49 23.23
N LEU A 162 -0.49 9.00 22.40
CA LEU A 162 -0.21 8.01 21.35
C LEU A 162 0.63 8.60 20.21
N ILE A 163 0.35 9.83 19.79
CA ILE A 163 1.15 10.55 18.78
C ILE A 163 2.58 10.74 19.26
N ASP A 164 2.77 11.12 20.52
CA ASP A 164 4.09 11.31 21.12
C ASP A 164 4.87 9.99 21.24
N LYS A 165 4.19 8.88 21.59
CA LYS A 165 4.78 7.54 21.59
C LYS A 165 5.21 7.13 20.18
N ALA A 166 4.33 7.31 19.18
CA ALA A 166 4.66 7.04 17.80
C ALA A 166 5.83 7.90 17.27
N GLY A 167 5.90 9.16 17.70
CA GLY A 167 6.99 10.08 17.35
C GLY A 167 8.36 9.72 17.93
N LYS A 168 8.41 8.92 19.00
CA LYS A 168 9.65 8.42 19.59
C LYS A 168 10.23 7.22 18.87
N ILE A 169 9.46 6.57 18.02
CA ILE A 169 9.91 5.42 17.21
C ILE A 169 10.44 5.98 15.90
N GLU A 170 11.74 6.22 15.82
CA GLU A 170 12.39 6.77 14.63
C GLU A 170 12.42 5.77 13.46
N VAL A 171 12.72 4.51 13.76
CA VAL A 171 12.78 3.42 12.77
C VAL A 171 12.05 2.22 13.32
N ASP A 172 11.10 1.71 12.54
CA ASP A 172 10.38 0.48 12.87
C ASP A 172 11.19 -0.77 12.51
N GLY A 173 10.96 -1.86 13.24
CA GLY A 173 11.70 -3.12 13.09
C GLY A 173 11.59 -3.74 11.68
N LYS A 174 10.58 -3.36 10.91
CA LYS A 174 10.40 -3.73 9.50
C LYS A 174 11.35 -2.96 8.60
N THR A 175 11.39 -1.64 8.76
CA THR A 175 12.23 -0.73 7.96
C THR A 175 13.71 -0.97 8.20
N GLU A 176 14.11 -1.28 9.44
CA GLU A 176 15.50 -1.61 9.78
C GLU A 176 16.08 -2.73 8.89
N LYS A 177 15.25 -3.69 8.50
CA LYS A 177 15.67 -4.82 7.63
C LYS A 177 15.66 -4.48 6.14
N LEU A 178 15.08 -3.35 5.73
CA LEU A 178 14.82 -3.04 4.33
C LEU A 178 16.09 -2.90 3.50
N VAL A 179 17.05 -2.11 3.97
CA VAL A 179 18.33 -1.87 3.24
C VAL A 179 19.09 -3.18 3.02
N GLY A 180 19.17 -4.01 4.07
CA GLY A 180 19.80 -5.32 3.96
C GLY A 180 19.08 -6.27 2.98
N ALA A 181 17.75 -6.21 2.95
CA ALA A 181 16.93 -6.99 2.02
C ALA A 181 17.14 -6.55 0.56
N ILE A 182 17.14 -5.24 0.30
CA ILE A 182 17.39 -4.66 -1.03
C ILE A 182 18.80 -5.07 -1.53
N ASN A 183 19.82 -4.93 -0.70
CA ASN A 183 21.20 -5.27 -1.10
C ASN A 183 21.34 -6.76 -1.45
N ARG A 184 20.77 -7.66 -0.64
CA ARG A 184 20.73 -9.10 -0.98
C ARG A 184 19.97 -9.37 -2.28
N GLY A 185 18.85 -8.65 -2.51
CA GLY A 185 18.10 -8.72 -3.75
C GLY A 185 18.93 -8.28 -4.95
N PHE A 186 19.67 -7.19 -4.84
CA PHE A 186 20.56 -6.71 -5.90
C PHE A 186 21.70 -7.69 -6.20
N GLU A 187 22.29 -8.35 -5.19
CA GLU A 187 23.29 -9.39 -5.40
C GLU A 187 22.71 -10.55 -6.22
N LYS A 188 21.55 -11.07 -5.84
CA LYS A 188 20.86 -12.13 -6.58
C LYS A 188 20.52 -11.75 -8.02
N ILE A 189 20.03 -10.53 -8.23
CA ILE A 189 19.72 -10.04 -9.58
C ILE A 189 20.99 -9.88 -10.42
N ARG A 190 22.08 -9.42 -9.83
CA ARG A 190 23.38 -9.32 -10.51
C ARG A 190 23.88 -10.71 -10.97
N GLU A 191 23.77 -11.74 -10.13
CA GLU A 191 24.13 -13.12 -10.48
C GLU A 191 23.30 -13.66 -11.66
N LYS A 192 22.07 -13.18 -11.80
CA LYS A 192 21.13 -13.56 -12.88
C LYS A 192 21.25 -12.65 -14.13
N GLY A 193 22.19 -11.70 -14.14
CA GLY A 193 22.41 -10.77 -15.27
C GLY A 193 21.37 -9.67 -15.39
N GLY A 194 20.60 -9.40 -14.35
CA GLY A 194 19.59 -8.34 -14.32
C GLY A 194 20.17 -6.98 -13.94
N LEU A 195 19.37 -5.93 -14.18
CA LEU A 195 19.74 -4.56 -13.83
C LEU A 195 19.61 -4.33 -12.33
N ARG A 196 20.44 -3.44 -11.78
CA ARG A 196 20.36 -2.99 -10.39
C ARG A 196 19.17 -2.05 -10.19
N LYS A 197 17.96 -2.60 -10.25
CA LYS A 197 16.70 -1.86 -10.10
C LYS A 197 15.72 -2.66 -9.28
N VAL A 198 14.99 -1.97 -8.39
CA VAL A 198 13.97 -2.56 -7.53
C VAL A 198 12.71 -1.71 -7.51
N ILE A 199 11.55 -2.36 -7.58
CA ILE A 199 10.28 -1.73 -7.24
C ILE A 199 9.83 -2.18 -5.85
N ILE A 200 9.46 -1.22 -5.00
CA ILE A 200 8.97 -1.44 -3.65
C ILE A 200 7.49 -1.05 -3.62
N PHE A 201 6.64 -1.99 -3.25
CA PHE A 201 5.21 -1.74 -3.09
C PHE A 201 4.85 -1.49 -1.63
N THR A 202 4.15 -0.41 -1.39
CA THR A 202 3.52 -0.05 -0.12
C THR A 202 2.06 0.32 -0.33
N GLU A 203 1.25 0.27 0.71
CA GLU A 203 -0.18 0.57 0.64
C GLU A 203 -0.53 2.00 1.06
N SER A 204 0.43 2.75 1.62
CA SER A 204 0.20 4.09 2.17
C SER A 204 1.16 5.11 1.58
N ASN A 205 0.67 6.27 1.16
CA ASN A 205 1.49 7.41 0.76
C ASN A 205 2.39 7.90 1.91
N ARG A 206 1.95 7.77 3.16
CA ARG A 206 2.78 8.12 4.32
C ARG A 206 3.96 7.16 4.48
N THR A 207 3.71 5.86 4.34
CA THR A 207 4.79 4.86 4.31
C THR A 207 5.72 5.08 3.12
N LEU A 208 5.18 5.43 1.94
CA LEU A 208 5.98 5.76 0.75
C LEU A 208 6.95 6.91 1.05
N ASN A 209 6.48 8.02 1.62
CA ASN A 209 7.31 9.17 1.98
C ASN A 209 8.34 8.81 3.06
N TYR A 210 7.91 8.08 4.09
CA TYR A 210 8.80 7.61 5.14
C TYR A 210 9.94 6.73 4.59
N LEU A 211 9.62 5.79 3.69
CA LEU A 211 10.62 4.95 3.03
C LEU A 211 11.54 5.74 2.12
N PHE A 212 11.02 6.76 1.43
CA PHE A 212 11.83 7.66 0.61
C PHE A 212 12.88 8.38 1.45
N ASP A 213 12.48 8.96 2.58
CA ASP A 213 13.38 9.66 3.49
C ASP A 213 14.40 8.70 4.11
N TYR A 214 13.93 7.54 4.58
CA TYR A 214 14.79 6.53 5.18
C TYR A 214 15.86 6.02 4.20
N LEU A 215 15.47 5.61 3.01
CA LEU A 215 16.41 5.09 2.00
C LEU A 215 17.35 6.18 1.49
N SER A 216 16.88 7.43 1.37
CA SER A 216 17.72 8.57 1.00
C SER A 216 18.83 8.79 2.02
N ALA A 217 18.53 8.65 3.32
CA ALA A 217 19.53 8.74 4.39
C ALA A 217 20.50 7.53 4.43
N HIS A 218 20.10 6.39 3.84
CA HIS A 218 20.87 5.13 3.91
C HIS A 218 21.54 4.74 2.58
N GLY A 219 22.02 5.73 1.82
CA GLY A 219 22.92 5.52 0.68
C GLY A 219 22.25 5.46 -0.69
N PHE A 220 20.93 5.74 -0.76
CA PHE A 220 20.19 5.78 -2.03
C PHE A 220 19.74 7.20 -2.41
N LYS A 221 20.37 8.23 -1.83
CA LYS A 221 20.08 9.62 -2.19
C LYS A 221 20.21 9.80 -3.73
N ASP A 222 19.26 10.52 -4.30
CA ASP A 222 19.17 10.81 -5.75
C ASP A 222 18.97 9.57 -6.66
N LYS A 223 18.72 8.39 -6.07
CA LYS A 223 18.49 7.12 -6.79
C LYS A 223 17.08 6.59 -6.62
N ILE A 224 16.19 7.35 -6.03
CA ILE A 224 14.83 6.95 -5.68
C ILE A 224 13.82 7.77 -6.44
N ILE A 225 12.81 7.11 -7.00
CA ILE A 225 11.61 7.72 -7.56
C ILE A 225 10.41 7.24 -6.78
N THR A 226 9.49 8.15 -6.47
CA THR A 226 8.19 7.83 -5.91
C THR A 226 7.12 7.80 -6.98
N PHE A 227 6.17 6.87 -6.86
CA PHE A 227 5.07 6.72 -7.79
C PHE A 227 3.76 6.47 -7.03
N ASN A 228 2.89 7.47 -6.99
CA ASN A 228 1.59 7.41 -6.31
C ASN A 228 0.46 7.95 -7.22
N GLY A 229 -0.79 7.91 -6.74
CA GLY A 229 -1.95 8.34 -7.53
C GLY A 229 -1.86 9.77 -8.05
N GLN A 230 -1.28 10.67 -7.25
CA GLN A 230 -1.22 12.10 -7.58
C GLN A 230 0.04 12.51 -8.35
N ASN A 231 1.20 11.90 -8.05
CA ASN A 231 2.52 12.20 -8.64
C ASN A 231 2.83 13.70 -8.70
N ASN A 232 2.52 14.45 -7.64
CA ASN A 232 2.62 15.90 -7.57
C ASN A 232 3.82 16.40 -6.76
N SER A 233 4.72 15.52 -6.34
CA SER A 233 5.92 15.90 -5.60
C SER A 233 6.84 16.80 -6.44
N PRO A 234 7.68 17.66 -5.82
CA PRO A 234 8.66 18.48 -6.54
C PRO A 234 9.58 17.64 -7.45
N LEU A 235 9.96 16.46 -7.00
CA LEU A 235 10.76 15.51 -7.77
C LEU A 235 10.01 15.02 -9.02
N CYS A 236 8.76 14.60 -8.89
CA CYS A 236 7.95 14.16 -10.01
C CYS A 236 7.75 15.28 -11.04
N ASN A 237 7.49 16.50 -10.58
CA ASN A 237 7.32 17.65 -11.48
C ASN A 237 8.61 18.00 -12.22
N ARG A 238 9.78 17.91 -11.57
CA ARG A 238 11.08 18.11 -12.24
C ARG A 238 11.29 17.06 -13.32
N ILE A 239 11.13 15.77 -12.99
CA ILE A 239 11.27 14.67 -13.95
C ILE A 239 10.31 14.84 -15.13
N TYR A 240 9.09 15.27 -14.88
CA TYR A 240 8.11 15.52 -15.92
C TYR A 240 8.53 16.65 -16.86
N ASN A 241 9.01 17.78 -16.31
CA ASN A 241 9.45 18.92 -17.10
C ASN A 241 10.65 18.55 -17.98
N ASP A 242 11.64 17.86 -17.40
CA ASP A 242 12.82 17.37 -18.14
C ASP A 242 12.40 16.41 -19.26
N PHE A 243 11.41 15.54 -19.02
CA PHE A 243 10.87 14.64 -20.03
C PHE A 243 10.16 15.40 -21.17
N VAL A 244 9.35 16.41 -20.85
CA VAL A 244 8.64 17.23 -21.84
C VAL A 244 9.63 17.97 -22.74
N GLU A 245 10.71 18.51 -22.18
CA GLU A 245 11.74 19.22 -22.93
C GLU A 245 12.52 18.31 -23.90
N ASN A 246 12.86 17.09 -23.43
CA ASN A 246 13.73 16.18 -24.19
C ASN A 246 12.95 15.19 -25.10
N HIS A 247 11.66 14.96 -24.86
CA HIS A 247 10.84 13.92 -25.53
C HIS A 247 9.53 14.47 -26.06
N SER A 248 9.52 15.70 -26.59
CA SER A 248 8.30 16.38 -27.08
C SER A 248 7.49 15.55 -28.10
N ALA A 249 8.16 14.76 -28.93
CA ALA A 249 7.53 13.89 -29.93
C ALA A 249 6.78 12.66 -29.34
N GLU A 250 7.05 12.30 -28.07
CA GLU A 250 6.45 11.15 -27.42
C GLU A 250 5.25 11.51 -26.54
N LEU A 251 4.91 12.79 -26.45
CA LEU A 251 3.81 13.27 -25.62
C LEU A 251 2.47 12.83 -26.18
N THR A 252 1.59 12.36 -25.27
CA THR A 252 0.23 11.92 -25.63
C THR A 252 -0.80 13.04 -25.57
N GLY A 253 -0.42 14.21 -25.04
CA GLY A 253 -1.33 15.31 -24.73
C GLY A 253 -2.12 15.13 -23.43
N SER A 254 -1.94 14.01 -22.72
CA SER A 254 -2.50 13.79 -21.40
C SER A 254 -1.40 13.87 -20.34
N ARG A 255 -1.42 14.92 -19.51
CA ARG A 255 -0.42 15.11 -18.46
C ARG A 255 -0.25 13.87 -17.56
N ALA A 256 -1.35 13.18 -17.21
CA ALA A 256 -1.30 12.00 -16.36
C ALA A 256 -0.55 10.83 -17.04
N ASN A 257 -0.79 10.60 -18.33
CA ASN A 257 -0.10 9.57 -19.08
C ASN A 257 1.36 9.93 -19.34
N ASP A 258 1.64 11.20 -19.65
CA ASP A 258 2.98 11.68 -19.92
C ASP A 258 3.83 11.69 -18.64
N MET A 259 3.24 12.02 -17.48
CA MET A 259 3.87 11.87 -16.16
C MET A 259 4.26 10.41 -15.89
N LYS A 260 3.34 9.45 -16.15
CA LYS A 260 3.64 8.02 -15.99
C LYS A 260 4.81 7.59 -16.88
N LYS A 261 4.83 8.02 -18.14
CA LYS A 261 5.94 7.74 -19.06
C LYS A 261 7.27 8.33 -18.55
N ALA A 262 7.25 9.60 -18.12
CA ALA A 262 8.42 10.31 -17.61
C ALA A 262 9.02 9.57 -16.39
N LEU A 263 8.19 9.21 -15.41
CA LEU A 263 8.66 8.50 -14.22
C LEU A 263 9.19 7.09 -14.52
N VAL A 264 8.58 6.38 -15.48
CA VAL A 264 9.08 5.06 -15.92
C VAL A 264 10.39 5.19 -16.69
N ALA A 265 10.55 6.24 -17.52
CA ALA A 265 11.79 6.51 -18.23
C ALA A 265 12.92 6.85 -17.25
N ALA A 266 12.69 7.76 -16.31
CA ALA A 266 13.65 8.11 -15.27
C ALA A 266 14.02 6.90 -14.39
N PHE A 267 13.05 6.02 -14.05
CA PHE A 267 13.36 4.78 -13.35
C PHE A 267 14.23 3.85 -14.19
N ARG A 268 13.99 3.77 -15.50
CA ARG A 268 14.80 2.92 -16.39
C ARG A 268 16.23 3.41 -16.54
N GLU A 269 16.43 4.71 -16.62
CA GLU A 269 17.71 5.31 -17.02
C GLU A 269 18.56 5.69 -15.80
N GLU A 270 17.99 6.34 -14.82
CA GLU A 270 18.71 7.02 -13.74
C GLU A 270 18.54 6.35 -12.37
N ALA A 271 17.31 6.08 -11.93
CA ALA A 271 17.06 5.62 -10.57
C ALA A 271 17.28 4.12 -10.38
N GLU A 272 17.68 3.71 -9.18
CA GLU A 272 17.82 2.30 -8.77
C GLU A 272 16.55 1.78 -8.10
N ILE A 273 15.78 2.66 -7.43
CA ILE A 273 14.63 2.31 -6.62
C ILE A 273 13.39 3.06 -7.10
N MET A 274 12.28 2.37 -7.26
CA MET A 274 10.95 2.96 -7.39
C MET A 274 10.11 2.52 -6.19
N ILE A 275 9.58 3.46 -5.41
CA ILE A 275 8.61 3.19 -4.34
C ILE A 275 7.23 3.56 -4.88
N ALA A 276 6.31 2.60 -4.90
CA ALA A 276 5.01 2.78 -5.53
C ALA A 276 3.86 2.35 -4.63
N THR A 277 2.75 3.09 -4.70
CA THR A 277 1.47 2.60 -4.20
C THR A 277 0.78 1.71 -5.24
N GLU A 278 -0.13 0.87 -4.79
CA GLU A 278 -0.79 -0.13 -5.64
C GLU A 278 -1.57 0.49 -6.79
N ALA A 279 -2.45 1.46 -6.49
CA ALA A 279 -3.30 2.14 -7.47
C ALA A 279 -2.49 2.82 -8.58
N ALA A 280 -1.37 3.42 -8.21
CA ALA A 280 -0.51 4.12 -9.16
C ALA A 280 0.20 3.17 -10.14
N ALA A 281 0.69 2.03 -9.63
CA ALA A 281 1.45 1.08 -10.45
C ALA A 281 0.58 0.26 -11.41
N GLU A 282 -0.73 0.45 -11.37
CA GLU A 282 -1.63 -0.23 -12.30
C GLU A 282 -1.36 0.20 -13.76
N GLY A 283 -1.25 -0.79 -14.64
CA GLY A 283 -0.97 -0.54 -16.07
C GLY A 283 0.52 -0.33 -16.44
N LEU A 284 1.44 -0.13 -15.49
CA LEU A 284 2.85 0.07 -15.81
C LEU A 284 3.52 -1.19 -16.41
N ASN A 285 4.45 -0.95 -17.32
CA ASN A 285 5.35 -1.96 -17.85
C ASN A 285 6.77 -1.74 -17.33
N LEU A 286 7.18 -2.59 -16.38
CA LEU A 286 8.48 -2.50 -15.70
C LEU A 286 9.34 -3.74 -15.97
N GLN A 287 9.27 -4.33 -17.17
CA GLN A 287 10.00 -5.55 -17.54
C GLN A 287 11.53 -5.42 -17.46
N PHE A 288 12.09 -4.21 -17.48
CA PHE A 288 13.50 -3.98 -17.27
C PHE A 288 13.94 -4.14 -15.81
N CYS A 289 12.99 -4.15 -14.86
CA CYS A 289 13.22 -4.40 -13.45
C CYS A 289 12.96 -5.88 -13.16
N SER A 290 13.85 -6.55 -12.43
CA SER A 290 13.74 -7.97 -12.09
C SER A 290 13.65 -8.20 -10.57
N LEU A 291 13.65 -7.15 -9.75
CA LEU A 291 13.52 -7.22 -8.30
C LEU A 291 12.26 -6.49 -7.85
N LEU A 292 11.43 -7.18 -7.08
CA LEU A 292 10.22 -6.63 -6.48
C LEU A 292 10.26 -6.84 -4.97
N VAL A 293 9.92 -5.81 -4.22
CA VAL A 293 9.75 -5.88 -2.77
C VAL A 293 8.29 -5.58 -2.44
N ASN A 294 7.59 -6.54 -1.87
CA ASN A 294 6.32 -6.31 -1.17
C ASN A 294 6.66 -5.87 0.25
N TYR A 295 6.82 -4.56 0.44
CA TYR A 295 6.99 -3.99 1.77
C TYR A 295 5.70 -4.22 2.55
N ASP A 296 4.54 -3.89 1.97
CA ASP A 296 3.24 -4.27 2.50
C ASP A 296 2.62 -5.40 1.68
N LEU A 297 2.14 -6.43 2.39
CA LEU A 297 1.42 -7.53 1.77
C LEU A 297 -0.07 -7.18 1.65
N PRO A 298 -0.64 -7.17 0.45
CA PRO A 298 -2.07 -6.95 0.27
C PRO A 298 -2.85 -8.15 0.81
N TRP A 299 -4.00 -7.92 1.43
CA TRP A 299 -4.86 -9.02 1.92
C TRP A 299 -5.42 -9.91 0.80
N ASN A 300 -5.50 -9.39 -0.41
CA ASN A 300 -5.90 -10.17 -1.59
C ASN A 300 -4.67 -10.75 -2.31
N PRO A 301 -4.47 -12.08 -2.33
CA PRO A 301 -3.34 -12.72 -3.00
C PRO A 301 -3.25 -12.40 -4.49
N GLN A 302 -4.38 -12.13 -5.16
CA GLN A 302 -4.39 -11.76 -6.58
C GLN A 302 -3.64 -10.45 -6.84
N ARG A 303 -3.63 -9.52 -5.90
CA ARG A 303 -2.87 -8.28 -6.01
C ARG A 303 -1.37 -8.54 -6.06
N ILE A 304 -0.88 -9.52 -5.31
CA ILE A 304 0.54 -9.92 -5.37
C ILE A 304 0.89 -10.44 -6.78
N GLU A 305 0.03 -11.27 -7.37
CA GLU A 305 0.21 -11.72 -8.75
C GLU A 305 0.14 -10.56 -9.77
N GLN A 306 -0.71 -9.57 -9.52
CA GLN A 306 -0.78 -8.37 -10.35
C GLN A 306 0.52 -7.55 -10.25
N ARG A 307 1.07 -7.37 -9.03
CA ARG A 307 2.37 -6.70 -8.81
C ARG A 307 3.49 -7.45 -9.52
N ILE A 308 3.59 -8.75 -9.33
CA ILE A 308 4.56 -9.59 -10.03
C ILE A 308 4.41 -9.46 -11.55
N GLY A 309 3.18 -9.42 -12.04
CA GLY A 309 2.86 -9.20 -13.45
C GLY A 309 3.37 -7.87 -14.02
N ARG A 310 3.79 -6.88 -13.21
CA ARG A 310 4.42 -5.64 -13.71
C ARG A 310 5.85 -5.86 -14.19
N ILE A 311 6.58 -6.78 -13.56
CA ILE A 311 7.98 -7.09 -13.85
C ILE A 311 8.15 -8.42 -14.60
N HIS A 312 7.30 -9.41 -14.34
CA HIS A 312 7.38 -10.75 -14.89
C HIS A 312 6.34 -10.98 -16.00
N ARG A 313 6.71 -10.58 -17.20
CA ARG A 313 5.89 -10.74 -18.42
C ARG A 313 6.63 -11.51 -19.50
N TYR A 314 5.92 -11.82 -20.60
CA TYR A 314 6.54 -12.29 -21.82
C TYR A 314 7.67 -11.34 -22.27
N LYS A 315 8.81 -11.89 -22.68
CA LYS A 315 10.06 -11.18 -23.01
C LYS A 315 10.87 -10.65 -21.80
N GLN A 316 10.56 -11.03 -20.57
CA GLN A 316 11.48 -10.81 -19.46
C GLN A 316 12.78 -11.59 -19.72
N LYS A 317 13.92 -10.91 -19.62
CA LYS A 317 15.23 -11.49 -19.98
C LYS A 317 15.89 -12.25 -18.84
N CYS A 318 15.57 -11.91 -17.60
CA CYS A 318 16.19 -12.46 -16.40
C CYS A 318 15.13 -13.05 -15.48
N ASP A 319 15.52 -14.02 -14.66
CA ASP A 319 14.70 -14.50 -13.56
C ASP A 319 14.37 -13.34 -12.62
N VAL A 320 13.16 -13.36 -12.06
CA VAL A 320 12.71 -12.32 -11.15
C VAL A 320 12.83 -12.76 -9.70
N VAL A 321 13.24 -11.84 -8.84
CA VAL A 321 13.34 -12.04 -7.39
C VAL A 321 12.21 -11.22 -6.73
N ILE A 322 11.46 -11.87 -5.83
CA ILE A 322 10.36 -11.27 -5.11
C ILE A 322 10.66 -11.35 -3.62
N ILE A 323 10.77 -10.22 -2.96
CA ILE A 323 11.00 -10.13 -1.51
C ILE A 323 9.69 -9.79 -0.82
N ASN A 324 9.25 -10.65 0.10
CA ASN A 324 8.05 -10.44 0.90
C ASN A 324 8.45 -10.17 2.36
N PHE A 325 7.99 -9.03 2.91
CA PHE A 325 8.12 -8.73 4.33
C PHE A 325 6.95 -9.35 5.09
N ILE A 326 7.26 -10.10 6.16
CA ILE A 326 6.26 -10.83 6.93
C ILE A 326 6.48 -10.63 8.41
N ASN A 327 5.42 -10.21 9.10
CA ASN A 327 5.38 -10.23 10.54
C ASN A 327 4.95 -11.63 11.01
N LYS A 328 5.86 -12.39 11.63
CA LYS A 328 5.56 -13.75 12.13
C LYS A 328 4.55 -13.78 13.26
N GLN A 329 4.33 -12.68 13.96
CA GLN A 329 3.34 -12.59 15.03
C GLN A 329 1.93 -12.28 14.49
N ASN A 330 1.83 -11.82 13.23
CA ASN A 330 0.55 -11.53 12.60
C ASN A 330 0.00 -12.76 11.87
N LEU A 331 -1.07 -13.37 12.41
CA LEU A 331 -1.71 -14.55 11.82
C LEU A 331 -2.20 -14.32 10.38
N ALA A 332 -2.56 -13.08 10.02
CA ALA A 332 -3.00 -12.77 8.65
C ALA A 332 -1.83 -12.85 7.67
N ASP A 333 -0.67 -12.29 8.04
CA ASP A 333 0.55 -12.36 7.23
C ASP A 333 1.03 -13.81 7.08
N VAL A 334 0.99 -14.59 8.16
CA VAL A 334 1.39 -16.01 8.14
C VAL A 334 0.48 -16.82 7.21
N ARG A 335 -0.84 -16.65 7.30
CA ARG A 335 -1.79 -17.34 6.42
C ARG A 335 -1.62 -16.95 4.95
N LEU A 336 -1.39 -15.67 4.70
CA LEU A 336 -1.13 -15.18 3.33
C LEU A 336 0.17 -15.78 2.78
N TYR A 337 1.20 -15.87 3.60
CA TYR A 337 2.46 -16.50 3.25
C TYR A 337 2.30 -17.97 2.86
N ASP A 338 1.52 -18.74 3.65
CA ASP A 338 1.24 -20.13 3.33
C ASP A 338 0.55 -20.31 1.98
N ILE A 339 -0.36 -19.38 1.61
CA ILE A 339 -1.02 -19.37 0.30
C ILE A 339 -0.03 -19.06 -0.84
N LEU A 340 0.97 -18.24 -0.58
CA LEU A 340 1.95 -17.83 -1.59
C LEU A 340 3.06 -18.85 -1.84
N GLN A 341 3.23 -19.84 -0.97
CA GLN A 341 4.20 -20.93 -1.15
C GLN A 341 3.71 -22.01 -2.11
N TYR A 342 2.43 -22.06 -2.44
CA TYR A 342 1.81 -22.99 -3.40
C TYR A 342 1.58 -22.30 -4.76
#